data_c9e09927e761586085a5b9e738937f17
#
_entry.id   c9e09927e761586085a5b9e738937f17
#
_cell.length_a   1.000
_cell.length_b   1.000
_cell.length_c   1.000
_cell.angle_alpha   90.00
_cell.angle_beta   90.00
_cell.angle_gamma   90.00
#
_symmetry.space_group_name_H-M   'P 1'
#
loop_
_entity.id
_entity.type
_entity.pdbx_description
1 polymer ?
#
loop_
_entity_poly.entity_id
_entity_poly.type
_entity_poly.pdbx_seq_one_letter_code
_entity_poly.pdbx_strand_id
1 'polypeptide(L)'
;MSKSYTVAVAGATGAVGIEMIKTLEQRNFPVGNLKLLASARSAGKTLKFKGEDIVIEEMTSNSFKGVDIALFSAGGDISKQFRADVVKSGAVMIDNSSAFRMEDDVPLVIPEVNPEDIKKHNGVIANPNCSTIIMLVAVAPLHRAKKLRRLVAATYQATSGAGAKGMEELQIQTRQLLNGEPIEPKAFAHRIGFNLIPHIDSFLDNGYTKEELKMLNETRKMLHDDSIQISCTCVRVPVLRAHSESLNLEFAEEITPEEARAILAAAPGVTVVDDPANKVYPMPVDATEQYNILAGRIRQDISRNDRRGLDIFVSGDQVLKGAALNAVQIAELL
;
A
#
# COMPACT_ATOMS: atom_id res chain seq x y z
N MET A 1 -26.68 19.79 7.13
CA MET A 1 -26.44 18.94 5.95
C MET A 1 -25.03 18.41 6.10
N SER A 2 -24.81 17.11 5.99
CA SER A 2 -23.46 16.52 5.97
C SER A 2 -22.70 17.10 4.76
N LYS A 3 -21.42 17.45 4.94
CA LYS A 3 -20.54 17.94 3.87
C LYS A 3 -20.49 16.86 2.77
N SER A 4 -20.72 17.26 1.53
CA SER A 4 -20.65 16.37 0.36
C SER A 4 -19.55 16.87 -0.57
N TYR A 5 -18.73 15.94 -1.09
CA TYR A 5 -17.53 16.25 -1.86
C TYR A 5 -17.70 15.93 -3.34
N THR A 6 -17.12 16.74 -4.20
CA THR A 6 -16.81 16.36 -5.57
C THR A 6 -15.44 15.65 -5.57
N VAL A 7 -15.46 14.36 -5.88
CA VAL A 7 -14.25 13.51 -5.89
C VAL A 7 -13.85 13.20 -7.32
N ALA A 8 -12.57 13.37 -7.65
CA ALA A 8 -12.01 12.88 -8.89
C ALA A 8 -11.13 11.65 -8.63
N VAL A 9 -11.25 10.61 -9.47
CA VAL A 9 -10.35 9.45 -9.46
C VAL A 9 -9.55 9.46 -10.75
N ALA A 10 -8.28 9.85 -10.67
CA ALA A 10 -7.33 9.88 -11.79
C ALA A 10 -6.64 8.51 -11.93
N GLY A 11 -6.70 7.94 -13.13
CA GLY A 11 -6.32 6.55 -13.38
C GLY A 11 -7.44 5.55 -13.05
N ALA A 12 -8.69 5.97 -13.22
CA ALA A 12 -9.90 5.23 -12.84
C ALA A 12 -10.01 3.81 -13.41
N THR A 13 -9.36 3.53 -14.54
CA THR A 13 -9.37 2.20 -15.20
C THR A 13 -8.26 1.25 -14.73
N GLY A 14 -7.34 1.73 -13.90
CA GLY A 14 -6.29 0.90 -13.29
C GLY A 14 -6.82 0.06 -12.12
N ALA A 15 -6.09 -0.99 -11.75
CA ALA A 15 -6.51 -1.89 -10.65
C ALA A 15 -6.78 -1.12 -9.34
N VAL A 16 -5.89 -0.20 -8.97
CA VAL A 16 -6.06 0.64 -7.77
C VAL A 16 -7.17 1.67 -7.94
N GLY A 17 -7.31 2.29 -9.14
CA GLY A 17 -8.40 3.23 -9.43
C GLY A 17 -9.79 2.59 -9.29
N ILE A 18 -9.96 1.38 -9.82
CA ILE A 18 -11.20 0.59 -9.65
C ILE A 18 -11.45 0.28 -8.17
N GLU A 19 -10.41 -0.08 -7.43
CA GLU A 19 -10.53 -0.37 -6.00
C GLU A 19 -10.84 0.90 -5.18
N MET A 20 -10.31 2.08 -5.57
CA MET A 20 -10.67 3.37 -4.95
C MET A 20 -12.16 3.67 -5.12
N ILE A 21 -12.72 3.46 -6.31
CA ILE A 21 -14.15 3.66 -6.60
C ILE A 21 -15.00 2.76 -5.70
N LYS A 22 -14.67 1.45 -5.64
CA LYS A 22 -15.35 0.49 -4.76
C LYS A 22 -15.23 0.87 -3.29
N THR A 23 -14.04 1.29 -2.86
CA THR A 23 -13.78 1.66 -1.46
C THR A 23 -14.57 2.91 -1.05
N LEU A 24 -14.67 3.93 -1.91
CA LEU A 24 -15.53 5.11 -1.68
C LEU A 24 -16.99 4.69 -1.45
N GLU A 25 -17.50 3.73 -2.23
CA GLU A 25 -18.85 3.21 -2.09
C GLU A 25 -19.02 2.40 -0.80
N GLN A 26 -18.16 1.42 -0.55
CA GLN A 26 -18.23 0.52 0.61
C GLN A 26 -18.10 1.24 1.94
N ARG A 27 -17.29 2.31 2.00
CA ARG A 27 -17.10 3.15 3.19
C ARG A 27 -18.16 4.25 3.33
N ASN A 28 -19.11 4.32 2.40
CA ASN A 28 -20.11 5.39 2.37
C ASN A 28 -19.48 6.79 2.42
N PHE A 29 -18.32 6.96 1.76
CA PHE A 29 -17.69 8.29 1.69
C PHE A 29 -18.70 9.29 1.10
N PRO A 30 -18.81 10.51 1.63
CA PRO A 30 -19.85 11.46 1.24
C PRO A 30 -19.58 12.09 -0.15
N VAL A 31 -19.58 11.26 -1.19
CA VAL A 31 -19.44 11.66 -2.59
C VAL A 31 -20.76 12.26 -3.07
N GLY A 32 -20.77 13.55 -3.41
CA GLY A 32 -21.89 14.22 -4.07
C GLY A 32 -21.78 14.19 -5.59
N ASN A 33 -20.54 14.26 -6.10
CA ASN A 33 -20.25 14.10 -7.52
C ASN A 33 -18.95 13.33 -7.71
N LEU A 34 -18.94 12.33 -8.61
CA LEU A 34 -17.77 11.53 -8.93
C LEU A 34 -17.31 11.80 -10.37
N LYS A 35 -16.05 12.21 -10.55
CA LYS A 35 -15.40 12.32 -11.84
C LYS A 35 -14.41 11.18 -12.02
N LEU A 36 -14.56 10.42 -13.09
CA LEU A 36 -13.63 9.34 -13.44
C LEU A 36 -12.71 9.81 -14.55
N LEU A 37 -11.42 9.92 -14.26
CA LEU A 37 -10.44 10.49 -15.18
C LEU A 37 -9.44 9.43 -15.63
N ALA A 38 -9.20 9.35 -16.93
CA ALA A 38 -8.21 8.44 -17.54
C ALA A 38 -7.61 9.02 -18.80
N SER A 39 -6.79 8.25 -19.52
CA SER A 39 -6.28 8.64 -20.85
C SER A 39 -7.38 8.64 -21.89
N ALA A 40 -7.15 9.33 -23.02
CA ALA A 40 -8.06 9.38 -24.17
C ALA A 40 -8.56 8.00 -24.64
N ARG A 41 -7.73 6.93 -24.51
CA ARG A 41 -8.12 5.56 -24.90
C ARG A 41 -9.28 5.00 -24.07
N SER A 42 -9.49 5.50 -22.89
CA SER A 42 -10.52 5.03 -21.95
C SER A 42 -11.71 5.97 -21.87
N ALA A 43 -11.59 7.18 -22.39
CA ALA A 43 -12.68 8.16 -22.43
C ALA A 43 -13.92 7.59 -23.16
N GLY A 44 -15.09 7.90 -22.66
CA GLY A 44 -16.39 7.42 -23.15
C GLY A 44 -16.81 6.04 -22.64
N LYS A 45 -15.92 5.26 -22.00
CA LYS A 45 -16.30 4.04 -21.28
C LYS A 45 -16.97 4.40 -19.96
N THR A 46 -17.66 3.46 -19.34
CA THR A 46 -18.33 3.66 -18.06
C THR A 46 -17.80 2.71 -16.98
N LEU A 47 -17.87 3.16 -15.73
CA LEU A 47 -17.73 2.32 -14.53
C LEU A 47 -18.92 2.57 -13.62
N LYS A 48 -19.30 1.55 -12.84
CA LYS A 48 -20.41 1.67 -11.89
C LYS A 48 -19.97 2.29 -10.57
N PHE A 49 -20.82 3.20 -10.06
CA PHE A 49 -20.72 3.74 -8.70
C PHE A 49 -22.13 3.92 -8.13
N LYS A 50 -22.42 3.32 -6.98
CA LYS A 50 -23.76 3.30 -6.34
C LYS A 50 -24.89 2.89 -7.28
N GLY A 51 -24.59 1.94 -8.18
CA GLY A 51 -25.55 1.42 -9.17
C GLY A 51 -25.68 2.22 -10.45
N GLU A 52 -25.13 3.43 -10.52
CA GLU A 52 -25.16 4.32 -11.69
C GLU A 52 -23.91 4.11 -12.57
N ASP A 53 -24.07 4.28 -13.88
CA ASP A 53 -22.96 4.26 -14.83
C ASP A 53 -22.34 5.65 -14.94
N ILE A 54 -21.11 5.81 -14.47
CA ILE A 54 -20.34 7.05 -14.54
C ILE A 54 -19.41 7.00 -15.75
N VAL A 55 -19.52 8.01 -16.62
CA VAL A 55 -18.68 8.10 -17.82
C VAL A 55 -17.26 8.49 -17.43
N ILE A 56 -16.28 7.82 -18.03
CA ILE A 56 -14.87 8.15 -17.90
C ILE A 56 -14.55 9.31 -18.85
N GLU A 57 -13.98 10.37 -18.30
CA GLU A 57 -13.52 11.54 -19.06
C GLU A 57 -12.02 11.46 -19.34
N GLU A 58 -11.59 12.09 -20.44
CA GLU A 58 -10.17 12.31 -20.65
C GLU A 58 -9.63 13.30 -19.60
N MET A 59 -8.50 12.93 -18.97
CA MET A 59 -7.86 13.79 -17.98
C MET A 59 -7.12 14.94 -18.65
N THR A 60 -7.54 16.17 -18.36
CA THR A 60 -6.97 17.43 -18.85
C THR A 60 -6.77 18.40 -17.69
N SER A 61 -6.05 19.50 -17.90
CA SER A 61 -5.85 20.56 -16.91
C SER A 61 -7.18 21.16 -16.39
N ASN A 62 -8.26 21.10 -17.19
CA ASN A 62 -9.57 21.60 -16.78
C ASN A 62 -10.41 20.60 -15.99
N SER A 63 -10.00 19.32 -15.91
CA SER A 63 -10.78 18.26 -15.28
C SER A 63 -11.00 18.49 -13.77
N PHE A 64 -10.11 19.25 -13.13
CA PHE A 64 -10.12 19.46 -11.68
C PHE A 64 -10.96 20.66 -11.20
N LYS A 65 -11.56 21.41 -12.12
CA LYS A 65 -12.46 22.54 -11.75
C LYS A 65 -13.64 22.03 -10.94
N GLY A 66 -13.83 22.62 -9.74
CA GLY A 66 -14.90 22.27 -8.80
C GLY A 66 -14.73 20.90 -8.14
N VAL A 67 -13.53 20.32 -8.18
CA VAL A 67 -13.15 19.12 -7.44
C VAL A 67 -12.66 19.53 -6.06
N ASP A 68 -13.09 18.82 -5.02
CA ASP A 68 -12.59 19.00 -3.65
C ASP A 68 -11.41 18.08 -3.36
N ILE A 69 -11.51 16.82 -3.78
CA ILE A 69 -10.49 15.77 -3.54
C ILE A 69 -10.19 15.02 -4.83
N ALA A 70 -8.90 14.89 -5.16
CA ALA A 70 -8.43 14.17 -6.32
C ALA A 70 -7.55 12.97 -5.90
N LEU A 71 -8.08 11.75 -6.03
CA LEU A 71 -7.37 10.50 -5.78
C LEU A 71 -6.59 10.10 -7.03
N PHE A 72 -5.26 10.07 -6.93
CA PHE A 72 -4.38 9.78 -8.07
C PHE A 72 -3.78 8.38 -8.01
N SER A 73 -3.97 7.62 -9.09
CA SER A 73 -3.31 6.33 -9.34
C SER A 73 -3.00 6.16 -10.83
N ALA A 74 -2.34 7.16 -11.43
CA ALA A 74 -2.04 7.23 -12.86
C ALA A 74 -0.53 7.12 -13.19
N GLY A 75 0.31 6.94 -12.16
CA GLY A 75 1.77 6.89 -12.29
C GLY A 75 2.45 8.25 -12.04
N GLY A 76 3.74 8.20 -11.66
CA GLY A 76 4.47 9.38 -11.16
C GLY A 76 4.58 10.53 -12.14
N ASP A 77 4.80 10.26 -13.43
CA ASP A 77 4.95 11.32 -14.44
C ASP A 77 3.63 12.07 -14.64
N ILE A 78 2.51 11.35 -14.65
CA ILE A 78 1.17 11.93 -14.73
C ILE A 78 0.86 12.74 -13.46
N SER A 79 1.21 12.22 -12.28
CA SER A 79 1.03 12.96 -11.02
C SER A 79 1.80 14.27 -11.04
N LYS A 80 3.06 14.27 -11.47
CA LYS A 80 3.87 15.49 -11.63
C LYS A 80 3.27 16.47 -12.64
N GLN A 81 2.79 15.96 -13.77
CA GLN A 81 2.18 16.77 -14.81
C GLN A 81 0.97 17.56 -14.30
N PHE A 82 0.09 16.94 -13.51
CA PHE A 82 -1.17 17.55 -13.10
C PHE A 82 -1.17 18.17 -11.69
N ARG A 83 -0.06 18.04 -10.90
CA ARG A 83 0.03 18.62 -9.55
C ARG A 83 -0.39 20.09 -9.51
N ALA A 84 0.17 20.90 -10.40
CA ALA A 84 -0.11 22.34 -10.42
C ALA A 84 -1.57 22.66 -10.75
N ASP A 85 -2.18 21.91 -11.67
CA ASP A 85 -3.57 22.10 -12.08
C ASP A 85 -4.55 21.73 -10.96
N VAL A 86 -4.27 20.62 -10.23
CA VAL A 86 -5.06 20.19 -9.08
C VAL A 86 -5.00 21.22 -7.97
N VAL A 87 -3.80 21.61 -7.55
CA VAL A 87 -3.61 22.59 -6.45
C VAL A 87 -4.22 23.96 -6.81
N LYS A 88 -4.03 24.42 -8.06
CA LYS A 88 -4.60 25.67 -8.55
C LYS A 88 -6.13 25.66 -8.58
N SER A 89 -6.75 24.49 -8.75
CA SER A 89 -8.21 24.36 -8.71
C SER A 89 -8.80 24.45 -7.29
N GLY A 90 -7.96 24.38 -6.26
CA GLY A 90 -8.35 24.33 -4.85
C GLY A 90 -8.62 22.92 -4.34
N ALA A 91 -8.42 21.90 -5.17
CA ALA A 91 -8.55 20.49 -4.77
C ALA A 91 -7.34 20.01 -3.96
N VAL A 92 -7.57 19.06 -3.07
CA VAL A 92 -6.50 18.30 -2.41
C VAL A 92 -6.19 17.05 -3.22
N MET A 93 -4.93 16.92 -3.66
CA MET A 93 -4.40 15.74 -4.36
C MET A 93 -3.93 14.70 -3.34
N ILE A 94 -4.46 13.48 -3.41
CA ILE A 94 -3.95 12.32 -2.68
C ILE A 94 -3.29 11.39 -3.70
N ASP A 95 -1.95 11.36 -3.72
CA ASP A 95 -1.18 10.69 -4.76
C ASP A 95 -0.65 9.34 -4.33
N ASN A 96 -1.03 8.28 -5.03
CA ASN A 96 -0.59 6.91 -4.77
C ASN A 96 0.75 6.56 -5.46
N SER A 97 1.30 7.46 -6.29
CA SER A 97 2.60 7.25 -6.91
C SER A 97 3.77 7.53 -5.96
N SER A 98 4.98 7.23 -6.37
CA SER A 98 6.18 7.60 -5.61
C SER A 98 6.68 9.02 -5.87
N ALA A 99 5.96 9.82 -6.67
CA ALA A 99 6.45 11.10 -7.18
C ALA A 99 6.79 12.11 -6.09
N PHE A 100 6.00 12.16 -5.03
CA PHE A 100 6.07 13.22 -4.02
C PHE A 100 6.38 12.72 -2.61
N ARG A 101 6.52 11.40 -2.41
CA ARG A 101 6.63 10.80 -1.08
C ARG A 101 7.76 11.35 -0.23
N MET A 102 8.87 11.72 -0.86
CA MET A 102 10.08 12.20 -0.17
C MET A 102 10.26 13.72 -0.26
N GLU A 103 9.29 14.46 -0.81
CA GLU A 103 9.31 15.92 -0.78
C GLU A 103 8.98 16.44 0.63
N ASP A 104 9.73 17.43 1.12
CA ASP A 104 9.62 17.91 2.50
C ASP A 104 8.27 18.61 2.78
N ASP A 105 7.70 19.25 1.77
CA ASP A 105 6.44 19.98 1.83
C ASP A 105 5.21 19.10 1.55
N VAL A 106 5.41 17.79 1.29
CA VAL A 106 4.34 16.84 1.05
C VAL A 106 4.30 15.80 2.19
N PRO A 107 3.24 15.79 3.01
CA PRO A 107 3.08 14.77 4.04
C PRO A 107 2.85 13.40 3.42
N LEU A 108 3.49 12.39 4.01
CA LEU A 108 3.36 10.98 3.69
C LEU A 108 2.57 10.33 4.81
N VAL A 109 1.34 9.84 4.55
CA VAL A 109 0.38 9.55 5.61
C VAL A 109 -0.16 8.13 5.55
N ILE A 110 -0.13 7.47 6.71
CA ILE A 110 -0.94 6.29 7.03
C ILE A 110 -1.84 6.69 8.22
N PRO A 111 -3.17 6.71 8.08
CA PRO A 111 -4.08 7.17 9.13
C PRO A 111 -3.90 6.49 10.49
N GLU A 112 -3.49 5.23 10.53
CA GLU A 112 -3.22 4.48 11.77
C GLU A 112 -1.84 4.79 12.38
N VAL A 113 -0.95 5.46 11.61
CA VAL A 113 0.45 5.70 12.01
C VAL A 113 0.70 7.15 12.38
N ASN A 114 0.43 8.08 11.48
CA ASN A 114 0.75 9.51 11.63
C ASN A 114 -0.36 10.42 11.07
N PRO A 115 -1.62 10.28 11.53
CA PRO A 115 -2.75 11.05 11.00
C PRO A 115 -2.58 12.57 11.15
N GLU A 116 -1.83 13.02 12.17
CA GLU A 116 -1.58 14.43 12.43
C GLU A 116 -0.79 15.14 11.32
N ASP A 117 0.02 14.39 10.57
CA ASP A 117 0.84 14.94 9.48
C ASP A 117 0.00 15.48 8.33
N ILE A 118 -1.26 15.03 8.19
CA ILE A 118 -2.17 15.53 7.16
C ILE A 118 -2.31 17.06 7.20
N LYS A 119 -2.23 17.66 8.39
CA LYS A 119 -2.36 19.12 8.58
C LYS A 119 -1.22 19.92 7.95
N LYS A 120 -0.14 19.27 7.56
CA LYS A 120 1.04 19.90 6.96
C LYS A 120 0.93 20.04 5.43
N HIS A 121 -0.15 19.54 4.80
CA HIS A 121 -0.26 19.54 3.35
C HIS A 121 -0.45 20.95 2.75
N ASN A 122 0.17 21.19 1.60
CA ASN A 122 0.00 22.38 0.76
C ASN A 122 -0.77 22.01 -0.54
N GLY A 123 -1.89 21.28 -0.38
CA GLY A 123 -2.72 20.80 -1.50
C GLY A 123 -2.31 19.43 -2.06
N VAL A 124 -1.21 18.83 -1.58
CA VAL A 124 -0.79 17.47 -1.97
C VAL A 124 -0.51 16.64 -0.72
N ILE A 125 -0.98 15.39 -0.72
CA ILE A 125 -0.69 14.37 0.30
C ILE A 125 -0.23 13.11 -0.45
N ALA A 126 0.88 12.54 -0.02
CA ALA A 126 1.38 11.30 -0.60
C ALA A 126 0.84 10.07 0.15
N ASN A 127 0.39 9.08 -0.63
CA ASN A 127 0.05 7.75 -0.16
C ASN A 127 1.30 6.87 -0.22
N PRO A 128 1.70 6.19 0.87
CA PRO A 128 2.97 5.46 0.93
C PRO A 128 3.02 4.23 0.02
N ASN A 129 4.19 3.62 -0.05
CA ASN A 129 4.42 2.33 -0.69
C ASN A 129 3.58 1.23 -0.02
N CYS A 130 3.05 0.29 -0.80
CA CYS A 130 2.15 -0.73 -0.32
C CYS A 130 2.77 -1.64 0.75
N SER A 131 4.02 -2.07 0.57
CA SER A 131 4.73 -2.87 1.58
C SER A 131 5.02 -2.03 2.83
N THR A 132 5.41 -0.76 2.66
CA THR A 132 5.61 0.14 3.81
C THR A 132 4.32 0.32 4.62
N ILE A 133 3.15 0.46 3.97
CA ILE A 133 1.86 0.56 4.67
C ILE A 133 1.58 -0.71 5.47
N ILE A 134 1.69 -1.89 4.81
CA ILE A 134 1.40 -3.19 5.45
C ILE A 134 2.28 -3.40 6.67
N MET A 135 3.59 -3.13 6.53
CA MET A 135 4.56 -3.21 7.61
C MET A 135 4.22 -2.26 8.76
N LEU A 136 4.06 -0.97 8.46
CA LEU A 136 3.95 0.07 9.49
C LEU A 136 2.64 0.03 10.26
N VAL A 137 1.54 -0.40 9.67
CA VAL A 137 0.28 -0.59 10.42
C VAL A 137 0.48 -1.56 11.59
N ALA A 138 1.30 -2.60 11.42
CA ALA A 138 1.63 -3.54 12.49
C ALA A 138 2.81 -3.07 13.37
N VAL A 139 3.82 -2.40 12.79
CA VAL A 139 5.05 -2.04 13.52
C VAL A 139 4.88 -0.77 14.36
N ALA A 140 4.12 0.21 13.88
CA ALA A 140 4.00 1.51 14.57
C ALA A 140 3.43 1.41 16.01
N PRO A 141 2.40 0.59 16.31
CA PRO A 141 1.94 0.43 17.69
C PRO A 141 3.02 -0.17 18.61
N LEU A 142 3.83 -1.10 18.12
CA LEU A 142 4.95 -1.67 18.86
C LEU A 142 6.08 -0.63 19.06
N HIS A 143 6.36 0.16 18.03
CA HIS A 143 7.32 1.26 18.12
C HIS A 143 6.92 2.30 19.16
N ARG A 144 5.64 2.70 19.19
CA ARG A 144 5.12 3.64 20.21
C ARG A 144 5.28 3.08 21.65
N ALA A 145 5.09 1.78 21.82
CA ALA A 145 5.17 1.13 23.12
C ALA A 145 6.62 0.89 23.59
N LYS A 146 7.52 0.49 22.69
CA LYS A 146 8.85 -0.06 23.07
C LYS A 146 10.01 0.53 22.30
N LYS A 147 9.78 1.53 21.48
CA LYS A 147 10.77 2.22 20.64
C LYS A 147 11.64 1.27 19.79
N LEU A 148 11.24 1.09 18.55
CA LEU A 148 11.99 0.29 17.57
C LEU A 148 13.39 0.85 17.34
N ARG A 149 14.41 -0.01 17.33
CA ARG A 149 15.81 0.31 17.04
C ARG A 149 16.26 -0.21 15.70
N ARG A 150 15.85 -1.44 15.37
CA ARG A 150 16.23 -2.10 14.14
C ARG A 150 15.05 -2.91 13.58
N LEU A 151 14.94 -2.93 12.26
CA LEU A 151 13.96 -3.71 11.52
C LEU A 151 14.67 -4.39 10.34
N VAL A 152 14.47 -5.69 10.21
CA VAL A 152 14.80 -6.44 9.00
C VAL A 152 13.51 -7.01 8.43
N ALA A 153 13.23 -6.70 7.16
CA ALA A 153 12.05 -7.17 6.46
C ALA A 153 12.43 -8.00 5.23
N ALA A 154 11.83 -9.19 5.11
CA ALA A 154 11.78 -9.92 3.86
C ALA A 154 10.34 -9.93 3.37
N THR A 155 10.09 -9.37 2.18
CA THR A 155 8.72 -9.30 1.63
C THR A 155 8.45 -10.45 0.67
N TYR A 156 7.20 -10.90 0.64
CA TYR A 156 6.64 -11.86 -0.32
C TYR A 156 5.52 -11.14 -1.06
N GLN A 157 5.90 -10.41 -2.14
CA GLN A 157 4.97 -9.49 -2.82
C GLN A 157 4.24 -10.19 -3.97
N ALA A 158 2.91 -10.14 -3.90
CA ALA A 158 2.01 -10.70 -4.91
C ALA A 158 2.16 -10.00 -6.27
N THR A 159 1.81 -10.70 -7.35
CA THR A 159 1.92 -10.23 -8.73
C THR A 159 1.01 -9.04 -9.04
N SER A 160 -0.09 -8.87 -8.30
CA SER A 160 -0.97 -7.69 -8.40
C SER A 160 -0.28 -6.36 -8.08
N GLY A 161 0.85 -6.36 -7.35
CA GLY A 161 1.70 -5.18 -7.20
C GLY A 161 2.30 -4.65 -8.51
N ALA A 162 2.41 -5.51 -9.54
CA ALA A 162 2.74 -5.13 -10.92
C ALA A 162 1.48 -4.84 -11.79
N GLY A 163 0.32 -4.68 -11.15
CA GLY A 163 -0.96 -4.40 -11.81
C GLY A 163 -1.59 -5.63 -12.48
N ALA A 164 -2.62 -5.37 -13.29
CA ALA A 164 -3.38 -6.44 -13.95
C ALA A 164 -2.52 -7.35 -14.84
N LYS A 165 -1.52 -6.78 -15.53
CA LYS A 165 -0.59 -7.55 -16.39
C LYS A 165 0.22 -8.58 -15.61
N GLY A 166 0.66 -8.23 -14.38
CA GLY A 166 1.40 -9.17 -13.53
C GLY A 166 0.53 -10.36 -13.08
N MET A 167 -0.71 -10.11 -12.73
CA MET A 167 -1.68 -11.19 -12.37
C MET A 167 -1.98 -12.08 -13.58
N GLU A 168 -2.25 -11.49 -14.73
CA GLU A 168 -2.51 -12.20 -15.97
C GLU A 168 -1.34 -13.09 -16.38
N GLU A 169 -0.11 -12.55 -16.29
CA GLU A 169 1.09 -13.33 -16.61
C GLU A 169 1.26 -14.54 -15.69
N LEU A 170 1.05 -14.38 -14.38
CA LEU A 170 1.09 -15.52 -13.46
C LEU A 170 0.09 -16.61 -13.86
N GLN A 171 -1.16 -16.22 -14.16
CA GLN A 171 -2.21 -17.17 -14.56
C GLN A 171 -1.89 -17.88 -15.87
N ILE A 172 -1.39 -17.16 -16.87
CA ILE A 172 -0.99 -17.71 -18.17
C ILE A 172 0.18 -18.68 -17.98
N GLN A 173 1.25 -18.26 -17.32
CA GLN A 173 2.44 -19.09 -17.11
C GLN A 173 2.13 -20.34 -16.27
N THR A 174 1.25 -20.24 -15.27
CA THR A 174 0.81 -21.41 -14.48
C THR A 174 0.13 -22.45 -15.38
N ARG A 175 -0.76 -22.01 -16.26
CA ARG A 175 -1.44 -22.90 -17.23
C ARG A 175 -0.45 -23.51 -18.21
N GLN A 176 0.43 -22.70 -18.77
CA GLN A 176 1.46 -23.17 -19.71
C GLN A 176 2.37 -24.22 -19.07
N LEU A 177 2.81 -23.99 -17.81
CA LEU A 177 3.65 -24.96 -17.08
C LEU A 177 2.95 -26.30 -16.88
N LEU A 178 1.68 -26.30 -16.52
CA LEU A 178 0.91 -27.52 -16.32
C LEU A 178 0.67 -28.29 -17.63
N ASN A 179 0.63 -27.59 -18.76
CA ASN A 179 0.47 -28.20 -20.10
C ASN A 179 1.79 -28.54 -20.79
N GLY A 180 2.94 -28.22 -20.19
CA GLY A 180 4.27 -28.40 -20.83
C GLY A 180 4.51 -27.44 -22.01
N GLU A 181 3.83 -26.29 -22.03
CA GLU A 181 3.95 -25.27 -23.07
C GLU A 181 5.15 -24.33 -22.83
N PRO A 182 5.74 -23.74 -23.89
CA PRO A 182 6.80 -22.77 -23.76
C PRO A 182 6.34 -21.51 -23.00
N ILE A 183 7.24 -20.94 -22.19
CA ILE A 183 6.98 -19.70 -21.44
C ILE A 183 7.85 -18.59 -21.94
N GLU A 184 7.25 -17.41 -22.17
CA GLU A 184 7.93 -16.17 -22.47
C GLU A 184 7.51 -15.12 -21.44
N PRO A 185 8.41 -14.66 -20.53
CA PRO A 185 8.14 -13.58 -19.58
C PRO A 185 7.89 -12.26 -20.32
N LYS A 186 6.89 -11.47 -19.87
CA LYS A 186 6.49 -10.18 -20.47
C LYS A 186 6.38 -9.05 -19.44
N ALA A 187 5.72 -9.29 -18.31
CA ALA A 187 5.55 -8.31 -17.24
C ALA A 187 6.71 -8.36 -16.23
N PHE A 188 7.35 -9.51 -16.08
CA PHE A 188 8.50 -9.72 -15.21
C PHE A 188 9.75 -10.05 -16.02
N ALA A 189 10.93 -9.77 -15.43
CA ALA A 189 12.21 -10.08 -16.08
C ALA A 189 12.47 -11.61 -16.22
N HIS A 190 11.81 -12.40 -15.38
CA HIS A 190 11.94 -13.86 -15.35
C HIS A 190 10.57 -14.51 -15.20
N ARG A 191 10.51 -15.83 -15.46
CA ARG A 191 9.33 -16.63 -15.18
C ARG A 191 8.89 -16.46 -13.73
N ILE A 192 7.61 -16.13 -13.51
CA ILE A 192 7.01 -16.03 -12.17
C ILE A 192 6.22 -17.30 -11.79
N GLY A 193 5.66 -18.02 -12.77
CA GLY A 193 4.94 -19.29 -12.52
C GLY A 193 5.83 -20.30 -11.83
N PHE A 194 5.43 -20.77 -10.63
CA PHE A 194 6.19 -21.67 -9.75
C PHE A 194 7.62 -21.20 -9.46
N ASN A 195 7.84 -19.90 -9.33
CA ASN A 195 9.14 -19.30 -9.07
C ASN A 195 9.00 -18.10 -8.15
N LEU A 196 10.11 -17.63 -7.58
CA LEU A 196 10.24 -16.36 -6.90
C LEU A 196 11.35 -15.53 -7.53
N ILE A 197 11.19 -14.20 -7.51
CA ILE A 197 12.15 -13.27 -8.13
C ILE A 197 12.58 -12.28 -7.05
N PRO A 198 13.84 -12.33 -6.55
CA PRO A 198 14.34 -11.40 -5.51
C PRO A 198 14.71 -10.04 -6.13
N HIS A 199 13.76 -9.44 -6.84
CA HIS A 199 13.94 -8.19 -7.56
C HIS A 199 12.59 -7.53 -7.80
N ILE A 200 12.40 -6.34 -7.22
CA ILE A 200 11.25 -5.47 -7.46
C ILE A 200 11.77 -4.05 -7.65
N ASP A 201 11.34 -3.38 -8.75
CA ASP A 201 11.84 -2.08 -9.20
C ASP A 201 13.32 -2.14 -9.65
N SER A 202 13.95 -1.02 -9.95
CA SER A 202 15.32 -0.95 -10.47
C SER A 202 16.38 -1.03 -9.37
N PHE A 203 17.49 -1.69 -9.69
CA PHE A 203 18.67 -1.70 -8.83
C PHE A 203 19.37 -0.35 -8.78
N LEU A 204 20.02 -0.10 -7.67
CA LEU A 204 20.89 1.03 -7.40
C LEU A 204 22.35 0.55 -7.25
N ASP A 205 23.29 1.48 -7.29
CA ASP A 205 24.75 1.17 -7.26
C ASP A 205 25.18 0.47 -5.96
N ASN A 206 24.43 0.60 -4.89
CA ASN A 206 24.68 -0.06 -3.61
C ASN A 206 24.11 -1.49 -3.51
N GLY A 207 23.54 -2.04 -4.60
CA GLY A 207 22.96 -3.36 -4.65
C GLY A 207 21.52 -3.48 -4.13
N TYR A 208 20.97 -2.43 -3.53
CA TYR A 208 19.55 -2.38 -3.16
C TYR A 208 18.69 -2.00 -4.36
N THR A 209 17.41 -2.36 -4.31
CA THR A 209 16.42 -1.86 -5.25
C THR A 209 15.76 -0.58 -4.74
N LYS A 210 15.13 0.18 -5.66
CA LYS A 210 14.33 1.34 -5.26
C LYS A 210 13.18 0.94 -4.34
N GLU A 211 12.58 -0.24 -4.52
CA GLU A 211 11.51 -0.74 -3.66
C GLU A 211 11.97 -0.90 -2.21
N GLU A 212 13.15 -1.46 -2.01
CA GLU A 212 13.75 -1.64 -0.68
C GLU A 212 14.08 -0.32 -0.01
N LEU A 213 14.59 0.67 -0.77
CA LEU A 213 14.84 2.00 -0.22
C LEU A 213 13.56 2.80 0.09
N LYS A 214 12.44 2.55 -0.63
CA LYS A 214 11.15 3.12 -0.24
C LYS A 214 10.77 2.68 1.17
N MET A 215 10.87 1.38 1.48
CA MET A 215 10.55 0.87 2.82
C MET A 215 11.41 1.53 3.90
N LEU A 216 12.71 1.74 3.66
CA LEU A 216 13.61 2.42 4.58
C LEU A 216 13.23 3.89 4.78
N ASN A 217 13.20 4.66 3.68
CA ASN A 217 13.06 6.11 3.74
C ASN A 217 11.66 6.54 4.19
N GLU A 218 10.62 5.87 3.67
CA GLU A 218 9.23 6.16 4.02
C GLU A 218 8.95 5.82 5.49
N THR A 219 9.51 4.71 6.01
CA THR A 219 9.40 4.36 7.44
C THR A 219 9.96 5.45 8.34
N ARG A 220 11.18 5.92 8.08
CA ARG A 220 11.81 6.99 8.86
C ARG A 220 10.99 8.27 8.81
N LYS A 221 10.52 8.66 7.62
CA LYS A 221 9.70 9.85 7.44
C LYS A 221 8.41 9.78 8.26
N MET A 222 7.68 8.67 8.21
CA MET A 222 6.39 8.53 8.90
C MET A 222 6.51 8.29 10.40
N LEU A 223 7.57 7.64 10.86
CA LEU A 223 7.83 7.46 12.29
C LEU A 223 8.59 8.65 12.92
N HIS A 224 9.00 9.63 12.11
CA HIS A 224 9.81 10.78 12.54
C HIS A 224 11.07 10.37 13.31
N ASP A 225 11.71 9.27 12.89
CA ASP A 225 12.90 8.72 13.56
C ASP A 225 13.94 8.19 12.56
N ASP A 226 14.93 9.01 12.23
CA ASP A 226 16.02 8.63 11.34
C ASP A 226 17.03 7.66 11.98
N SER A 227 16.94 7.45 13.29
CA SER A 227 17.86 6.57 14.02
C SER A 227 17.54 5.07 13.81
N ILE A 228 16.35 4.74 13.32
CA ILE A 228 15.94 3.36 13.10
C ILE A 228 16.81 2.72 12.00
N GLN A 229 17.42 1.60 12.32
CA GLN A 229 18.21 0.80 11.37
C GLN A 229 17.28 -0.14 10.61
N ILE A 230 17.20 0.00 9.28
CA ILE A 230 16.26 -0.75 8.44
C ILE A 230 17.01 -1.41 7.29
N SER A 231 16.74 -2.71 7.08
CA SER A 231 17.21 -3.46 5.92
C SER A 231 16.06 -4.29 5.36
N CYS A 232 15.86 -4.21 4.05
CA CYS A 232 14.77 -4.90 3.39
C CYS A 232 15.28 -5.74 2.22
N THR A 233 14.63 -6.88 1.97
CA THR A 233 14.78 -7.66 0.74
C THR A 233 13.38 -7.86 0.16
N CYS A 234 13.15 -7.33 -1.04
CA CYS A 234 11.85 -7.38 -1.68
C CYS A 234 11.79 -8.49 -2.73
N VAL A 235 10.89 -9.46 -2.54
CA VAL A 235 10.77 -10.64 -3.38
C VAL A 235 9.38 -10.70 -4.02
N ARG A 236 9.33 -10.84 -5.36
CA ARG A 236 8.11 -11.16 -6.08
C ARG A 236 7.83 -12.66 -6.00
N VAL A 237 6.63 -13.03 -5.56
CA VAL A 237 6.21 -14.43 -5.39
C VAL A 237 5.01 -14.76 -6.27
N PRO A 238 4.76 -16.06 -6.59
CA PRO A 238 3.67 -16.49 -7.46
C PRO A 238 2.33 -16.54 -6.71
N VAL A 239 1.97 -15.41 -6.11
CA VAL A 239 0.71 -15.15 -5.42
C VAL A 239 -0.05 -14.07 -6.19
N LEU A 240 -1.36 -14.23 -6.36
CA LEU A 240 -2.15 -13.29 -7.15
C LEU A 240 -2.34 -11.95 -6.45
N ARG A 241 -2.81 -11.96 -5.19
CA ARG A 241 -3.17 -10.75 -4.42
C ARG A 241 -2.78 -10.93 -2.95
N ALA A 242 -2.58 -9.84 -2.24
CA ALA A 242 -2.06 -9.68 -0.89
C ALA A 242 -0.55 -9.96 -0.75
N HIS A 243 0.17 -9.00 -0.19
CA HIS A 243 1.57 -9.12 0.17
C HIS A 243 1.70 -9.72 1.56
N SER A 244 2.81 -10.44 1.79
CA SER A 244 3.20 -10.87 3.12
C SER A 244 4.62 -10.42 3.42
N GLU A 245 4.95 -10.31 4.71
CA GLU A 245 6.27 -9.88 5.14
C GLU A 245 6.68 -10.64 6.40
N SER A 246 7.93 -11.10 6.41
CA SER A 246 8.60 -11.62 7.60
C SER A 246 9.43 -10.49 8.19
N LEU A 247 9.14 -10.14 9.43
CA LEU A 247 9.74 -9.01 10.14
C LEU A 247 10.52 -9.50 11.34
N ASN A 248 11.80 -9.10 11.45
CA ASN A 248 12.61 -9.22 12.65
C ASN A 248 12.80 -7.82 13.22
N LEU A 249 12.35 -7.62 14.45
CA LEU A 249 12.25 -6.34 15.12
C LEU A 249 13.11 -6.31 16.38
N GLU A 250 13.89 -5.23 16.56
CA GLU A 250 14.66 -4.98 17.75
C GLU A 250 14.21 -3.68 18.42
N PHE A 251 13.93 -3.73 19.72
CA PHE A 251 13.40 -2.62 20.51
C PHE A 251 14.41 -2.07 21.51
N ALA A 252 14.17 -0.86 22.01
CA ALA A 252 14.97 -0.27 23.08
C ALA A 252 14.69 -0.94 24.45
N GLU A 253 13.49 -1.50 24.61
CA GLU A 253 13.02 -2.13 25.85
C GLU A 253 12.68 -3.61 25.61
N GLU A 254 12.64 -4.39 26.67
CA GLU A 254 12.15 -5.76 26.62
C GLU A 254 10.67 -5.80 26.21
N ILE A 255 10.33 -6.82 25.44
CA ILE A 255 8.96 -7.08 24.98
C ILE A 255 8.73 -8.59 24.89
N THR A 256 7.61 -9.05 25.44
CA THR A 256 7.21 -10.46 25.30
C THR A 256 6.26 -10.63 24.11
N PRO A 257 6.15 -11.86 23.56
CA PRO A 257 5.16 -12.16 22.53
C PRO A 257 3.71 -11.90 22.99
N GLU A 258 3.41 -12.15 24.26
CA GLU A 258 2.09 -11.92 24.86
C GLU A 258 1.76 -10.42 24.90
N GLU A 259 2.72 -9.61 25.33
CA GLU A 259 2.60 -8.15 25.33
C GLU A 259 2.42 -7.61 23.90
N ALA A 260 3.19 -8.11 22.95
CA ALA A 260 3.07 -7.72 21.55
C ALA A 260 1.70 -8.08 20.96
N ARG A 261 1.16 -9.28 21.25
CA ARG A 261 -0.21 -9.67 20.85
C ARG A 261 -1.25 -8.72 21.44
N ALA A 262 -1.12 -8.36 22.71
CA ALA A 262 -2.06 -7.44 23.35
C ALA A 262 -2.02 -6.04 22.72
N ILE A 263 -0.83 -5.51 22.42
CA ILE A 263 -0.65 -4.23 21.74
C ILE A 263 -1.28 -4.27 20.35
N LEU A 264 -0.99 -5.32 19.56
CA LEU A 264 -1.49 -5.46 18.20
C LEU A 264 -3.00 -5.69 18.15
N ALA A 265 -3.56 -6.45 19.10
CA ALA A 265 -5.01 -6.67 19.18
C ALA A 265 -5.80 -5.40 19.48
N ALA A 266 -5.18 -4.42 20.15
CA ALA A 266 -5.77 -3.11 20.44
C ALA A 266 -5.51 -2.08 19.35
N ALA A 267 -4.64 -2.37 18.39
CA ALA A 267 -4.23 -1.42 17.36
C ALA A 267 -5.26 -1.31 16.23
N PRO A 268 -5.61 -0.09 15.77
CA PRO A 268 -6.46 0.07 14.62
C PRO A 268 -5.79 -0.47 13.35
N GLY A 269 -6.58 -1.06 12.46
CA GLY A 269 -6.09 -1.60 11.18
C GLY A 269 -5.35 -2.93 11.30
N VAL A 270 -5.27 -3.55 12.47
CA VAL A 270 -4.62 -4.86 12.71
C VAL A 270 -5.65 -5.89 13.17
N THR A 271 -5.50 -7.10 12.68
CA THR A 271 -6.17 -8.30 13.19
C THR A 271 -5.12 -9.34 13.56
N VAL A 272 -5.08 -9.74 14.82
CA VAL A 272 -4.16 -10.80 15.28
C VAL A 272 -4.71 -12.16 14.89
N VAL A 273 -3.93 -12.92 14.11
CA VAL A 273 -4.21 -14.26 13.61
C VAL A 273 -3.02 -15.13 14.00
N ASP A 274 -2.99 -15.59 15.27
CA ASP A 274 -1.79 -16.22 15.85
C ASP A 274 -2.15 -17.36 16.80
N ASP A 275 -2.60 -18.47 16.24
CA ASP A 275 -2.82 -19.74 16.94
C ASP A 275 -2.07 -20.89 16.23
N PRO A 276 -0.75 -20.99 16.44
CA PRO A 276 0.08 -22.01 15.77
C PRO A 276 -0.32 -23.46 16.12
N ALA A 277 -0.89 -23.68 17.31
CA ALA A 277 -1.33 -25.02 17.74
C ALA A 277 -2.43 -25.54 16.83
N ASN A 278 -3.34 -24.68 16.39
CA ASN A 278 -4.42 -24.98 15.47
C ASN A 278 -4.07 -24.64 14.01
N LYS A 279 -2.80 -24.33 13.70
CA LYS A 279 -2.31 -23.96 12.37
C LYS A 279 -2.97 -22.69 11.80
N VAL A 280 -3.31 -21.74 12.67
CA VAL A 280 -3.93 -20.46 12.30
C VAL A 280 -2.86 -19.37 12.34
N TYR A 281 -2.59 -18.78 11.19
CA TYR A 281 -1.58 -17.73 11.01
C TYR A 281 -1.90 -16.88 9.76
N PRO A 282 -1.32 -15.68 9.60
CA PRO A 282 -1.59 -14.83 8.45
C PRO A 282 -1.21 -15.48 7.11
N MET A 283 -2.11 -15.43 6.14
CA MET A 283 -1.84 -15.89 4.77
C MET A 283 -2.40 -14.90 3.74
N PRO A 284 -1.80 -14.81 2.53
CA PRO A 284 -2.28 -13.92 1.47
C PRO A 284 -3.74 -14.18 1.07
N VAL A 285 -4.16 -15.44 1.05
CA VAL A 285 -5.53 -15.83 0.69
C VAL A 285 -6.56 -15.28 1.69
N ASP A 286 -6.21 -15.22 2.97
CA ASP A 286 -7.09 -14.73 4.04
C ASP A 286 -7.05 -13.20 4.15
N ALA A 287 -5.93 -12.57 3.75
CA ALA A 287 -5.77 -11.13 3.74
C ALA A 287 -6.37 -10.45 2.49
N THR A 288 -6.63 -11.22 1.43
CA THR A 288 -7.24 -10.71 0.20
C THR A 288 -8.62 -10.11 0.48
N GLU A 289 -8.85 -8.87 0.02
CA GLU A 289 -10.07 -8.10 0.22
C GLU A 289 -10.40 -7.74 1.68
N GLN A 290 -9.44 -7.93 2.61
CA GLN A 290 -9.57 -7.48 3.98
C GLN A 290 -9.03 -6.05 4.17
N TYR A 291 -9.70 -5.28 5.04
CA TYR A 291 -9.26 -3.92 5.38
C TYR A 291 -8.06 -3.92 6.33
N ASN A 292 -8.05 -4.87 7.27
CA ASN A 292 -7.02 -4.96 8.28
C ASN A 292 -5.81 -5.77 7.79
N ILE A 293 -4.65 -5.42 8.32
CA ILE A 293 -3.45 -6.22 8.20
C ILE A 293 -3.54 -7.38 9.20
N LEU A 294 -3.35 -8.59 8.70
CA LEU A 294 -3.27 -9.79 9.53
C LEU A 294 -1.87 -9.89 10.11
N ALA A 295 -1.75 -10.00 11.43
CA ALA A 295 -0.48 -10.16 12.13
C ALA A 295 -0.47 -11.46 12.96
N GLY A 296 0.61 -12.22 12.87
CA GLY A 296 0.74 -13.48 13.60
C GLY A 296 2.17 -14.02 13.54
N ARG A 297 2.33 -15.30 13.92
CA ARG A 297 3.66 -15.90 14.10
C ARG A 297 4.54 -15.07 15.03
N ILE A 298 3.90 -14.42 16.02
CA ILE A 298 4.53 -13.52 16.99
C ILE A 298 5.30 -14.37 18.01
N ARG A 299 6.61 -14.24 18.01
CA ARG A 299 7.52 -15.04 18.85
C ARG A 299 8.75 -14.25 19.22
N GLN A 300 9.38 -14.65 20.33
CA GLN A 300 10.65 -14.09 20.76
C GLN A 300 11.73 -14.39 19.71
N ASP A 301 12.58 -13.43 19.40
CA ASP A 301 13.79 -13.66 18.63
C ASP A 301 14.81 -14.43 19.49
N ILE A 302 14.96 -15.71 19.22
CA ILE A 302 15.85 -16.60 19.94
C ILE A 302 17.35 -16.39 19.65
N SER A 303 17.68 -15.56 18.67
CA SER A 303 19.07 -15.17 18.41
C SER A 303 19.60 -14.15 19.40
N ARG A 304 18.70 -13.58 20.24
CA ARG A 304 18.99 -12.55 21.24
C ARG A 304 18.78 -13.07 22.66
N ASN A 305 19.66 -12.66 23.54
CA ASN A 305 19.57 -13.03 24.96
C ASN A 305 18.92 -11.96 25.86
N ASP A 306 18.60 -10.77 25.27
CA ASP A 306 18.15 -9.59 26.01
C ASP A 306 16.62 -9.37 25.95
N ARG A 307 15.85 -10.29 25.38
CA ARG A 307 14.39 -10.25 25.24
C ARG A 307 13.84 -8.98 24.56
N ARG A 308 14.66 -8.27 23.78
CA ARG A 308 14.30 -7.05 23.06
C ARG A 308 13.99 -7.30 21.60
N GLY A 309 13.95 -8.54 21.15
CA GLY A 309 13.70 -8.93 19.77
C GLY A 309 12.42 -9.71 19.59
N LEU A 310 11.69 -9.44 18.52
CA LEU A 310 10.53 -10.21 18.07
C LEU A 310 10.64 -10.57 16.59
N ASP A 311 10.16 -11.77 16.25
CA ASP A 311 9.81 -12.12 14.88
C ASP A 311 8.30 -12.12 14.72
N ILE A 312 7.83 -11.50 13.64
CA ILE A 312 6.40 -11.37 13.31
C ILE A 312 6.22 -11.69 11.83
N PHE A 313 5.08 -12.24 11.47
CA PHE A 313 4.66 -12.38 10.08
C PHE A 313 3.36 -11.61 9.87
N VAL A 314 3.31 -10.81 8.80
CA VAL A 314 2.13 -10.04 8.45
C VAL A 314 1.68 -10.36 7.02
N SER A 315 0.37 -10.22 6.77
CA SER A 315 -0.22 -10.28 5.45
C SER A 315 -1.25 -9.17 5.30
N GLY A 316 -1.25 -8.48 4.15
CA GLY A 316 -2.19 -7.40 3.88
C GLY A 316 -2.49 -7.24 2.39
N ASP A 317 -3.69 -6.77 2.10
CA ASP A 317 -4.09 -6.50 0.71
C ASP A 317 -3.46 -5.21 0.20
N GLN A 318 -2.45 -5.36 -0.68
CA GLN A 318 -1.68 -4.23 -1.19
C GLN A 318 -2.44 -3.35 -2.18
N VAL A 319 -3.53 -3.85 -2.80
CA VAL A 319 -4.39 -3.03 -3.68
C VAL A 319 -5.40 -2.24 -2.85
N LEU A 320 -5.82 -2.81 -1.71
CA LEU A 320 -6.81 -2.23 -0.80
C LEU A 320 -6.11 -1.41 0.29
N LYS A 321 -5.74 -2.01 1.43
CA LYS A 321 -5.08 -1.24 2.52
C LYS A 321 -3.74 -0.66 2.07
N GLY A 322 -2.97 -1.38 1.28
CA GLY A 322 -1.69 -0.89 0.74
C GLY A 322 -1.81 0.24 -0.30
N ALA A 323 -3.02 0.61 -0.74
CA ALA A 323 -3.23 1.63 -1.76
C ALA A 323 -4.59 2.34 -1.63
N ALA A 324 -5.66 1.75 -2.18
CA ALA A 324 -6.96 2.38 -2.35
C ALA A 324 -7.62 2.77 -1.03
N LEU A 325 -7.67 1.84 -0.06
CA LEU A 325 -8.25 2.09 1.25
C LEU A 325 -7.48 3.16 2.01
N ASN A 326 -6.15 3.11 2.00
CA ASN A 326 -5.34 4.12 2.69
C ASN A 326 -5.58 5.52 2.10
N ALA A 327 -5.69 5.63 0.77
CA ALA A 327 -6.00 6.91 0.11
C ALA A 327 -7.39 7.43 0.47
N VAL A 328 -8.41 6.56 0.54
CA VAL A 328 -9.77 6.94 0.97
C VAL A 328 -9.80 7.32 2.46
N GLN A 329 -9.09 6.58 3.32
CA GLN A 329 -8.96 6.92 4.74
C GLN A 329 -8.22 8.27 4.94
N ILE A 330 -7.23 8.61 4.11
CA ILE A 330 -6.62 9.95 4.10
C ILE A 330 -7.69 10.99 3.73
N ALA A 331 -8.53 10.73 2.73
CA ALA A 331 -9.61 11.63 2.36
C ALA A 331 -10.66 11.81 3.48
N GLU A 332 -10.90 10.80 4.30
CA GLU A 332 -11.81 10.87 5.46
C GLU A 332 -11.30 11.80 6.58
N LEU A 333 -10.00 12.11 6.61
CA LEU A 333 -9.39 13.02 7.57
C LEU A 333 -9.45 14.50 7.15
N LEU A 334 -9.88 14.81 5.88
CA LEU A 334 -10.04 16.16 5.34
C LEU A 334 -11.42 16.74 5.65
#